data_50f90563513688ddcca904ee38a36605
#
_entry.id   50f90563513688ddcca904ee38a36605
#
_cell.length_a   1.000
_cell.length_b   1.000
_cell.length_c   1.000
_cell.angle_alpha   90.00
_cell.angle_beta   90.00
_cell.angle_gamma   90.00
#
_symmetry.space_group_name_H-M   'P 1'
#
loop_
_entity.id
_entity.type
_entity.pdbx_description
1 polymer ?
#
loop_
_entity_poly.entity_id
_entity_poly.type
_entity_poly.pdbx_seq_one_letter_code
_entity_poly.pdbx_strand_id
1 'polypeptide(L)'
;MTASSPSASHAASKRYHHGDLGPALLKAAEEELAENGTESFSLRAVAKRAGVSHGAPAHHFGDAKGLLTALAAIGYDRLIAAQEARQAAAAPDKTSQLIAIGLGYVDFGIANPALFRLMFSSEKPDRSDEAFAASSLAAFGKLVELVQAEVGADPYSDAEAMKDVVASWAMVHGLADLILSGRIERLMGLSQLPQDETDAILIDILLRPISR
;
A
#
# COMPACT_ATOMS: atom_id res chain seq x y z
N MET A 1 8.87 -55.46 -43.40
CA MET A 1 9.68 -54.26 -43.72
C MET A 1 8.80 -53.07 -43.49
N THR A 2 8.81 -52.52 -42.32
CA THR A 2 8.06 -51.32 -42.01
C THR A 2 8.90 -50.49 -41.01
N ALA A 3 9.39 -49.36 -41.49
CA ALA A 3 10.20 -48.43 -40.72
C ALA A 3 9.30 -47.58 -39.84
N SER A 4 9.53 -47.58 -38.52
CA SER A 4 8.94 -46.67 -37.56
C SER A 4 9.76 -45.40 -37.49
N SER A 5 9.12 -44.27 -37.75
CA SER A 5 9.68 -42.91 -37.50
C SER A 5 9.47 -42.51 -36.05
N PRO A 6 10.41 -41.85 -35.38
CA PRO A 6 10.22 -41.33 -34.06
C PRO A 6 9.50 -39.98 -34.11
N SER A 7 8.44 -39.90 -33.33
CA SER A 7 7.69 -38.68 -33.05
C SER A 7 8.53 -37.69 -32.22
N ALA A 8 8.85 -36.55 -32.78
CA ALA A 8 9.46 -35.42 -32.05
C ALA A 8 8.38 -34.69 -31.30
N SER A 9 8.41 -34.78 -29.98
CA SER A 9 7.62 -33.98 -29.06
C SER A 9 8.15 -32.53 -29.08
N HIS A 10 7.42 -31.63 -29.73
CA HIS A 10 7.65 -30.19 -29.65
C HIS A 10 7.11 -29.69 -28.30
N ALA A 11 8.02 -29.46 -27.35
CA ALA A 11 7.71 -28.69 -26.18
C ALA A 11 7.39 -27.27 -26.63
N ALA A 12 6.11 -26.88 -26.52
CA ALA A 12 5.65 -25.52 -26.81
C ALA A 12 6.30 -24.56 -25.82
N SER A 13 7.31 -23.81 -26.24
CA SER A 13 7.86 -22.66 -25.58
C SER A 13 6.73 -21.64 -25.44
N LYS A 14 6.25 -21.44 -24.22
CA LYS A 14 5.28 -20.41 -23.86
C LYS A 14 5.91 -19.05 -24.20
N ARG A 15 5.50 -18.44 -25.33
CA ARG A 15 5.92 -17.08 -25.71
C ARG A 15 5.42 -16.12 -24.64
N TYR A 16 6.34 -15.62 -23.81
CA TYR A 16 6.10 -14.50 -22.93
C TYR A 16 5.86 -13.25 -23.79
N HIS A 17 4.66 -12.70 -23.74
CA HIS A 17 4.35 -11.43 -24.38
C HIS A 17 5.09 -10.31 -23.61
N HIS A 18 5.89 -9.51 -24.33
CA HIS A 18 6.68 -8.41 -23.76
C HIS A 18 5.85 -7.33 -23.05
N GLY A 19 4.50 -7.32 -23.18
CA GLY A 19 3.59 -6.42 -22.49
C GLY A 19 3.29 -6.77 -21.03
N ASP A 20 3.50 -8.05 -20.61
CA ASP A 20 3.11 -8.52 -19.28
C ASP A 20 4.28 -8.66 -18.29
N LEU A 21 5.51 -8.34 -18.70
CA LEU A 21 6.69 -8.59 -17.88
C LEU A 21 6.75 -7.67 -16.64
N GLY A 22 6.47 -6.39 -16.79
CA GLY A 22 6.47 -5.42 -15.68
C GLY A 22 5.49 -5.81 -14.58
N PRO A 23 4.20 -5.99 -14.89
CA PRO A 23 3.21 -6.48 -13.92
C PRO A 23 3.58 -7.82 -13.27
N ALA A 24 4.13 -8.77 -14.03
CA ALA A 24 4.57 -10.06 -13.50
C ALA A 24 5.74 -9.93 -12.52
N LEU A 25 6.70 -9.05 -12.81
CA LEU A 25 7.82 -8.75 -11.92
C LEU A 25 7.36 -8.03 -10.65
N LEU A 26 6.44 -7.07 -10.74
CA LEU A 26 5.87 -6.36 -9.60
C LEU A 26 5.10 -7.32 -8.68
N LYS A 27 4.29 -8.22 -9.24
CA LYS A 27 3.61 -9.26 -8.47
C LYS A 27 4.59 -10.16 -7.74
N ALA A 28 5.61 -10.67 -8.45
CA ALA A 28 6.64 -11.52 -7.85
C ALA A 28 7.46 -10.79 -6.77
N ALA A 29 7.69 -9.49 -6.96
CA ALA A 29 8.38 -8.64 -6.01
C ALA A 29 7.53 -8.40 -4.75
N GLU A 30 6.24 -8.19 -4.88
CA GLU A 30 5.32 -8.06 -3.76
C GLU A 30 5.26 -9.36 -2.92
N GLU A 31 5.18 -10.51 -3.57
CA GLU A 31 5.24 -11.81 -2.90
C GLU A 31 6.59 -12.02 -2.18
N GLU A 32 7.70 -11.65 -2.81
CA GLU A 32 9.05 -11.70 -2.21
C GLU A 32 9.15 -10.78 -0.99
N LEU A 33 8.63 -9.56 -1.10
CA LEU A 33 8.58 -8.59 -0.02
C LEU A 33 7.75 -9.09 1.16
N ALA A 34 6.60 -9.71 0.89
CA ALA A 34 5.71 -10.24 1.92
C ALA A 34 6.34 -11.40 2.71
N GLU A 35 7.09 -12.27 2.03
CA GLU A 35 7.72 -13.44 2.65
C GLU A 35 9.02 -13.09 3.38
N ASN A 36 9.87 -12.25 2.78
CA ASN A 36 11.25 -12.06 3.23
C ASN A 36 11.53 -10.65 3.80
N GLY A 37 10.59 -9.71 3.67
CA GLY A 37 10.75 -8.34 4.10
C GLY A 37 11.75 -7.55 3.25
N THR A 38 11.96 -6.29 3.62
CA THR A 38 12.83 -5.36 2.87
C THR A 38 14.32 -5.70 2.98
N GLU A 39 14.77 -6.24 4.11
CA GLU A 39 16.19 -6.51 4.35
C GLU A 39 16.71 -7.71 3.56
N SER A 40 15.88 -8.73 3.37
CA SER A 40 16.24 -9.95 2.63
C SER A 40 15.74 -9.93 1.18
N PHE A 41 15.18 -8.82 0.70
CA PHE A 41 14.64 -8.67 -0.64
C PHE A 41 15.70 -8.87 -1.72
N SER A 42 15.41 -9.72 -2.73
CA SER A 42 16.37 -10.13 -3.75
C SER A 42 15.80 -10.14 -5.15
N LEU A 43 16.40 -9.37 -6.06
CA LEU A 43 16.04 -9.41 -7.51
C LEU A 43 16.16 -10.82 -8.10
N ARG A 44 17.11 -11.63 -7.62
CA ARG A 44 17.27 -13.01 -8.09
C ARG A 44 16.10 -13.89 -7.67
N ALA A 45 15.59 -13.71 -6.45
CA ALA A 45 14.39 -14.41 -5.98
C ALA A 45 13.16 -13.96 -6.76
N VAL A 46 13.02 -12.66 -7.01
CA VAL A 46 11.95 -12.10 -7.86
C VAL A 46 11.99 -12.71 -9.27
N ALA A 47 13.14 -12.74 -9.93
CA ALA A 47 13.30 -13.35 -11.26
C ALA A 47 12.91 -14.83 -11.27
N LYS A 48 13.35 -15.59 -10.25
CA LYS A 48 13.01 -17.00 -10.07
C LYS A 48 11.49 -17.17 -9.90
N ARG A 49 10.87 -16.36 -9.07
CA ARG A 49 9.42 -16.38 -8.78
C ARG A 49 8.60 -16.03 -10.02
N ALA A 50 9.02 -15.02 -10.77
CA ALA A 50 8.39 -14.62 -12.03
C ALA A 50 8.66 -15.61 -13.22
N GLY A 51 9.56 -16.58 -13.05
CA GLY A 51 9.91 -17.52 -14.11
C GLY A 51 10.66 -16.90 -15.28
N VAL A 52 11.47 -15.87 -15.03
CA VAL A 52 12.21 -15.11 -16.05
C VAL A 52 13.72 -15.20 -15.84
N SER A 53 14.51 -14.64 -16.78
CA SER A 53 15.96 -14.58 -16.64
C SER A 53 16.37 -13.74 -15.45
N HIS A 54 17.51 -14.06 -14.80
CA HIS A 54 18.01 -13.35 -13.63
C HIS A 54 18.26 -11.86 -13.87
N GLY A 55 18.56 -11.46 -15.11
CA GLY A 55 18.75 -10.07 -15.49
C GLY A 55 17.46 -9.27 -15.76
N ALA A 56 16.33 -9.94 -15.93
CA ALA A 56 15.07 -9.28 -16.32
C ALA A 56 14.61 -8.20 -15.33
N PRO A 57 14.60 -8.43 -13.99
CA PRO A 57 14.22 -7.39 -13.04
C PRO A 57 15.13 -6.16 -13.10
N ALA A 58 16.46 -6.37 -13.17
CA ALA A 58 17.42 -5.28 -13.27
C ALA A 58 17.31 -4.52 -14.59
N HIS A 59 17.04 -5.20 -15.69
CA HIS A 59 16.80 -4.55 -16.99
C HIS A 59 15.55 -3.67 -16.97
N HIS A 60 14.54 -4.03 -16.20
CA HIS A 60 13.24 -3.33 -16.19
C HIS A 60 13.17 -2.22 -15.13
N PHE A 61 13.78 -2.43 -13.96
CA PHE A 61 13.68 -1.53 -12.79
C PHE A 61 15.04 -0.97 -12.33
N GLY A 62 16.12 -1.28 -13.03
CA GLY A 62 17.49 -0.87 -12.68
C GLY A 62 18.10 -1.77 -11.61
N ASP A 63 17.65 -1.65 -10.38
CA ASP A 63 18.15 -2.41 -9.23
C ASP A 63 17.02 -2.76 -8.22
N ALA A 64 17.41 -3.28 -7.06
CA ALA A 64 16.46 -3.60 -6.01
C ALA A 64 15.77 -2.35 -5.44
N LYS A 65 16.48 -1.21 -5.39
CA LYS A 65 15.93 0.07 -4.94
C LYS A 65 14.84 0.54 -5.89
N GLY A 66 15.08 0.52 -7.20
CA GLY A 66 14.09 0.91 -8.22
C GLY A 66 12.84 0.03 -8.18
N LEU A 67 13.00 -1.29 -8.01
CA LEU A 67 11.84 -2.19 -7.89
C LEU A 67 11.04 -1.96 -6.60
N LEU A 68 11.71 -1.73 -5.46
CA LEU A 68 11.05 -1.40 -4.18
C LEU A 68 10.37 -0.02 -4.25
N THR A 69 10.97 0.95 -4.97
CA THR A 69 10.36 2.26 -5.21
C THR A 69 9.06 2.14 -6.02
N ALA A 70 9.08 1.36 -7.09
CA ALA A 70 7.86 1.09 -7.87
C ALA A 70 6.77 0.39 -7.05
N LEU A 71 7.14 -0.57 -6.19
CA LEU A 71 6.19 -1.20 -5.27
C LEU A 71 5.61 -0.20 -4.27
N ALA A 72 6.42 0.71 -3.73
CA ALA A 72 5.95 1.71 -2.79
C ALA A 72 4.99 2.72 -3.46
N ALA A 73 5.23 3.12 -4.71
CA ALA A 73 4.30 3.94 -5.49
C ALA A 73 2.94 3.25 -5.66
N ILE A 74 2.94 1.96 -6.06
CA ILE A 74 1.71 1.14 -6.14
C ILE A 74 1.02 1.05 -4.77
N GLY A 75 1.77 0.99 -3.68
CA GLY A 75 1.24 1.01 -2.32
C GLY A 75 0.41 2.27 -2.05
N TYR A 76 0.88 3.45 -2.45
CA TYR A 76 0.12 4.71 -2.33
C TYR A 76 -1.14 4.71 -3.19
N ASP A 77 -1.08 4.20 -4.42
CA ASP A 77 -2.26 4.10 -5.28
C ASP A 77 -3.34 3.19 -4.66
N ARG A 78 -2.93 2.07 -4.06
CA ARG A 78 -3.84 1.17 -3.33
C ARG A 78 -4.39 1.80 -2.05
N LEU A 79 -3.59 2.58 -1.34
CA LEU A 79 -4.05 3.35 -0.18
C LEU A 79 -5.16 4.32 -0.58
N ILE A 80 -4.96 5.08 -1.66
CA ILE A 80 -5.97 5.99 -2.19
C ILE A 80 -7.24 5.22 -2.56
N ALA A 81 -7.12 4.10 -3.26
CA ALA A 81 -8.28 3.28 -3.63
C ALA A 81 -9.06 2.74 -2.41
N ALA A 82 -8.37 2.32 -1.34
CA ALA A 82 -9.01 1.88 -0.11
C ALA A 82 -9.75 3.04 0.59
N GLN A 83 -9.16 4.22 0.62
CA GLN A 83 -9.80 5.43 1.14
C GLN A 83 -11.04 5.81 0.34
N GLU A 84 -10.97 5.80 -0.99
CA GLU A 84 -12.10 6.10 -1.88
C GLU A 84 -13.25 5.10 -1.72
N ALA A 85 -12.94 3.84 -1.54
CA ALA A 85 -13.97 2.82 -1.29
C ALA A 85 -14.75 3.10 0.00
N ARG A 86 -14.06 3.50 1.08
CA ARG A 86 -14.71 3.91 2.33
C ARG A 86 -15.50 5.20 2.19
N GLN A 87 -14.96 6.21 1.48
CA GLN A 87 -15.66 7.47 1.23
C GLN A 87 -16.97 7.28 0.43
N ALA A 88 -16.96 6.41 -0.57
CA ALA A 88 -18.14 6.12 -1.38
C ALA A 88 -19.30 5.51 -0.56
N ALA A 89 -18.98 4.83 0.55
CA ALA A 89 -19.96 4.22 1.45
C ALA A 89 -20.35 5.13 2.62
N ALA A 90 -19.62 6.23 2.87
CA ALA A 90 -19.84 7.13 4.00
C ALA A 90 -20.90 8.20 3.71
N ALA A 91 -21.47 8.79 4.76
CA ALA A 91 -22.31 9.97 4.63
C ALA A 91 -21.53 11.16 4.03
N PRO A 92 -22.20 12.08 3.30
CA PRO A 92 -21.50 13.13 2.55
C PRO A 92 -21.04 14.32 3.42
N ASP A 93 -21.28 14.29 4.74
CA ASP A 93 -20.79 15.32 5.64
C ASP A 93 -19.28 15.22 5.85
N LYS A 94 -18.64 16.34 6.18
CA LYS A 94 -17.18 16.48 6.25
C LYS A 94 -16.53 15.52 7.25
N THR A 95 -17.10 15.42 8.44
CA THR A 95 -16.59 14.55 9.51
C THR A 95 -16.66 13.08 9.11
N SER A 96 -17.79 12.63 8.55
CA SER A 96 -17.95 11.27 8.05
C SER A 96 -16.95 10.94 6.93
N GLN A 97 -16.68 11.88 6.03
CA GLN A 97 -15.71 11.72 4.95
C GLN A 97 -14.26 11.65 5.48
N LEU A 98 -13.91 12.48 6.47
CA LEU A 98 -12.59 12.43 7.11
C LEU A 98 -12.38 11.10 7.87
N ILE A 99 -13.37 10.64 8.61
CA ILE A 99 -13.34 9.33 9.28
C ILE A 99 -13.18 8.20 8.26
N ALA A 100 -13.90 8.26 7.15
CA ALA A 100 -13.86 7.24 6.10
C ALA A 100 -12.46 7.04 5.51
N ILE A 101 -11.71 8.12 5.24
CA ILE A 101 -10.32 7.97 4.78
C ILE A 101 -9.40 7.40 5.89
N GLY A 102 -9.68 7.70 7.15
CA GLY A 102 -8.98 7.10 8.28
C GLY A 102 -9.20 5.57 8.35
N LEU A 103 -10.45 5.11 8.20
CA LEU A 103 -10.76 3.68 8.11
C LEU A 103 -10.11 3.03 6.88
N GLY A 104 -10.17 3.67 5.71
CA GLY A 104 -9.50 3.18 4.50
C GLY A 104 -7.98 3.07 4.65
N TYR A 105 -7.37 3.97 5.42
CA TYR A 105 -5.95 3.90 5.76
C TYR A 105 -5.62 2.65 6.60
N VAL A 106 -6.44 2.36 7.59
CA VAL A 106 -6.31 1.16 8.44
C VAL A 106 -6.54 -0.11 7.62
N ASP A 107 -7.60 -0.15 6.80
CA ASP A 107 -7.91 -1.29 5.92
C ASP A 107 -6.76 -1.60 4.98
N PHE A 108 -6.19 -0.57 4.35
CA PHE A 108 -5.01 -0.72 3.50
C PHE A 108 -3.84 -1.35 4.26
N GLY A 109 -3.55 -0.86 5.46
CA GLY A 109 -2.47 -1.39 6.30
C GLY A 109 -2.68 -2.87 6.62
N ILE A 110 -3.88 -3.25 7.05
CA ILE A 110 -4.24 -4.64 7.38
C ILE A 110 -4.13 -5.55 6.14
N ALA A 111 -4.63 -5.09 5.00
CA ALA A 111 -4.60 -5.88 3.76
C ALA A 111 -3.20 -5.99 3.14
N ASN A 112 -2.32 -5.00 3.38
CA ASN A 112 -1.01 -4.90 2.72
C ASN A 112 0.14 -4.58 3.71
N PRO A 113 0.36 -5.40 4.76
CA PRO A 113 1.29 -5.05 5.84
C PRO A 113 2.75 -4.89 5.39
N ALA A 114 3.17 -5.63 4.37
CA ALA A 114 4.53 -5.52 3.82
C ALA A 114 4.72 -4.23 3.02
N LEU A 115 3.73 -3.83 2.21
CA LEU A 115 3.73 -2.55 1.50
C LEU A 115 3.65 -1.37 2.47
N PHE A 116 2.82 -1.45 3.50
CA PHE A 116 2.72 -0.42 4.54
C PHE A 116 4.09 -0.15 5.19
N ARG A 117 4.80 -1.22 5.59
CA ARG A 117 6.16 -1.08 6.15
C ARG A 117 7.16 -0.54 5.14
N LEU A 118 7.07 -0.96 3.87
CA LEU A 118 7.93 -0.45 2.80
C LEU A 118 7.75 1.07 2.60
N MET A 119 6.50 1.54 2.56
CA MET A 119 6.16 2.94 2.32
C MET A 119 6.57 3.86 3.46
N PHE A 120 6.34 3.45 4.70
CA PHE A 120 6.44 4.34 5.86
C PHE A 120 7.61 4.06 6.79
N SER A 121 8.12 2.83 6.85
CA SER A 121 9.16 2.43 7.80
C SER A 121 10.50 2.06 7.17
N SER A 122 10.61 2.05 5.83
CA SER A 122 11.83 1.68 5.12
C SER A 122 12.50 2.89 4.46
N GLU A 123 13.83 2.94 4.52
CA GLU A 123 14.65 3.90 3.79
C GLU A 123 15.09 3.38 2.41
N LYS A 124 14.63 2.19 2.01
CA LYS A 124 15.03 1.55 0.74
C LYS A 124 14.44 2.22 -0.51
N PRO A 125 13.16 2.65 -0.54
CA PRO A 125 12.60 3.35 -1.70
C PRO A 125 13.28 4.70 -1.96
N ASP A 126 13.41 5.06 -3.24
CA ASP A 126 13.87 6.37 -3.65
C ASP A 126 12.73 7.40 -3.56
N ARG A 127 12.76 8.22 -2.51
CA ARG A 127 11.75 9.26 -2.29
C ARG A 127 11.83 10.41 -3.30
N SER A 128 12.91 10.49 -4.08
CA SER A 128 13.08 11.48 -5.16
C SER A 128 12.62 10.99 -6.53
N ASP A 129 12.24 9.72 -6.64
CA ASP A 129 11.62 9.17 -7.86
C ASP A 129 10.30 9.89 -8.16
N GLU A 130 10.10 10.26 -9.43
CA GLU A 130 8.96 11.08 -9.85
C GLU A 130 7.61 10.37 -9.60
N ALA A 131 7.51 9.09 -9.91
CA ALA A 131 6.28 8.32 -9.72
C ALA A 131 5.98 8.13 -8.23
N PHE A 132 7.01 7.80 -7.42
CA PHE A 132 6.86 7.70 -5.97
C PHE A 132 6.40 9.04 -5.36
N ALA A 133 7.06 10.15 -5.73
CA ALA A 133 6.72 11.47 -5.23
C ALA A 133 5.29 11.87 -5.61
N ALA A 134 4.88 11.62 -6.85
CA ALA A 134 3.53 11.92 -7.32
C ALA A 134 2.46 11.14 -6.54
N SER A 135 2.60 9.81 -6.40
CA SER A 135 1.64 8.96 -5.68
C SER A 135 1.59 9.32 -4.18
N SER A 136 2.74 9.56 -3.54
CA SER A 136 2.79 9.94 -2.12
C SER A 136 2.17 11.30 -1.85
N LEU A 137 2.41 12.29 -2.73
CA LEU A 137 1.79 13.63 -2.65
C LEU A 137 0.29 13.57 -2.89
N ALA A 138 -0.19 12.75 -3.82
CA ALA A 138 -1.62 12.56 -4.06
C ALA A 138 -2.33 11.98 -2.82
N ALA A 139 -1.73 10.97 -2.17
CA ALA A 139 -2.29 10.41 -0.94
C ALA A 139 -2.31 11.43 0.22
N PHE A 140 -1.24 12.22 0.39
CA PHE A 140 -1.20 13.28 1.40
C PHE A 140 -2.18 14.41 1.08
N GLY A 141 -2.28 14.83 -0.19
CA GLY A 141 -3.20 15.86 -0.66
C GLY A 141 -4.66 15.57 -0.31
N LYS A 142 -5.08 14.31 -0.42
CA LYS A 142 -6.42 13.86 -0.04
C LYS A 142 -6.75 14.14 1.45
N LEU A 143 -5.79 13.91 2.34
CA LEU A 143 -5.94 14.25 3.76
C LEU A 143 -6.01 15.77 3.96
N VAL A 144 -5.12 16.52 3.29
CA VAL A 144 -5.09 18.00 3.37
C VAL A 144 -6.43 18.59 2.94
N GLU A 145 -7.00 18.15 1.81
CA GLU A 145 -8.29 18.62 1.30
C GLU A 145 -9.44 18.39 2.30
N LEU A 146 -9.49 17.23 2.94
CA LEU A 146 -10.56 16.91 3.88
C LEU A 146 -10.40 17.65 5.22
N VAL A 147 -9.19 17.81 5.72
CA VAL A 147 -8.94 18.64 6.91
C VAL A 147 -9.26 20.10 6.61
N GLN A 148 -8.84 20.63 5.48
CA GLN A 148 -9.19 21.98 5.04
C GLN A 148 -10.72 22.18 4.97
N ALA A 149 -11.44 21.20 4.43
CA ALA A 149 -12.90 21.25 4.38
C ALA A 149 -13.52 21.25 5.78
N GLU A 150 -12.96 20.50 6.74
CA GLU A 150 -13.45 20.42 8.12
C GLU A 150 -13.18 21.72 8.89
N VAL A 151 -11.91 22.19 8.90
CA VAL A 151 -11.49 23.36 9.70
C VAL A 151 -11.80 24.70 9.04
N GLY A 152 -11.97 24.73 7.71
CA GLY A 152 -12.30 25.94 6.96
C GLY A 152 -11.12 26.89 6.69
N ALA A 153 -9.88 26.42 6.89
CA ALA A 153 -8.63 27.18 6.67
C ALA A 153 -7.69 26.36 5.78
N ASP A 154 -6.91 27.03 4.92
CA ASP A 154 -5.92 26.38 4.06
C ASP A 154 -4.67 25.99 4.83
N PRO A 155 -4.36 24.69 4.99
CA PRO A 155 -3.19 24.22 5.74
C PRO A 155 -1.84 24.70 5.21
N TYR A 156 -1.74 25.08 3.93
CA TYR A 156 -0.49 25.60 3.38
C TYR A 156 -0.22 27.06 3.73
N SER A 157 -1.25 27.79 4.17
CA SER A 157 -1.13 29.18 4.61
C SER A 157 -1.45 29.40 6.09
N ASP A 158 -2.07 28.42 6.76
CA ASP A 158 -2.43 28.45 8.18
C ASP A 158 -1.72 27.34 8.96
N ALA A 159 -0.84 27.73 9.88
CA ALA A 159 -0.04 26.79 10.66
C ALA A 159 -0.87 25.94 11.65
N GLU A 160 -2.01 26.44 12.14
CA GLU A 160 -2.89 25.66 13.02
C GLU A 160 -3.62 24.58 12.20
N ALA A 161 -4.14 24.93 11.03
CA ALA A 161 -4.73 23.95 10.12
C ALA A 161 -3.72 22.87 9.69
N MET A 162 -2.45 23.21 9.46
CA MET A 162 -1.41 22.21 9.18
C MET A 162 -1.15 21.30 10.39
N LYS A 163 -1.24 21.79 11.61
CA LYS A 163 -1.15 20.94 12.81
C LYS A 163 -2.30 19.94 12.88
N ASP A 164 -3.50 20.32 12.46
CA ASP A 164 -4.65 19.40 12.39
C ASP A 164 -4.42 18.29 11.35
N VAL A 165 -3.83 18.61 10.19
CA VAL A 165 -3.40 17.60 9.20
C VAL A 165 -2.41 16.62 9.81
N VAL A 166 -1.35 17.14 10.45
CA VAL A 166 -0.30 16.30 11.06
C VAL A 166 -0.87 15.44 12.20
N ALA A 167 -1.73 16.01 13.04
CA ALA A 167 -2.37 15.30 14.15
C ALA A 167 -3.28 14.17 13.64
N SER A 168 -4.08 14.44 12.63
CA SER A 168 -4.95 13.43 11.98
C SER A 168 -4.13 12.29 11.40
N TRP A 169 -3.05 12.62 10.68
CA TRP A 169 -2.15 11.61 10.13
C TRP A 169 -1.46 10.79 11.23
N ALA A 170 -0.87 11.46 12.23
CA ALA A 170 -0.17 10.79 13.34
C ALA A 170 -1.10 9.81 14.07
N MET A 171 -2.35 10.19 14.27
CA MET A 171 -3.34 9.37 14.95
C MET A 171 -3.68 8.11 14.14
N VAL A 172 -4.06 8.25 12.86
CA VAL A 172 -4.46 7.10 12.04
C VAL A 172 -3.26 6.20 11.73
N HIS A 173 -2.07 6.79 11.52
CA HIS A 173 -0.84 6.03 11.30
C HIS A 173 -0.43 5.23 12.55
N GLY A 174 -0.44 5.86 13.72
CA GLY A 174 -0.17 5.20 14.99
C GLY A 174 -1.18 4.08 15.30
N LEU A 175 -2.46 4.29 15.01
CA LEU A 175 -3.49 3.28 15.16
C LEU A 175 -3.24 2.07 14.23
N ALA A 176 -2.95 2.32 12.94
CA ALA A 176 -2.61 1.28 12.00
C ALA A 176 -1.36 0.49 12.43
N ASP A 177 -0.28 1.16 12.86
CA ASP A 177 0.94 0.49 13.34
C ASP A 177 0.68 -0.38 14.58
N LEU A 178 -0.11 0.11 15.53
CA LEU A 178 -0.50 -0.64 16.71
C LEU A 178 -1.32 -1.90 16.37
N ILE A 179 -2.19 -1.82 15.37
CA ILE A 179 -2.94 -2.97 14.85
C ILE A 179 -1.98 -3.96 14.18
N LEU A 180 -1.16 -3.50 13.24
CA LEU A 180 -0.24 -4.33 12.46
C LEU A 180 0.84 -5.01 13.31
N SER A 181 1.23 -4.39 14.42
CA SER A 181 2.17 -4.97 15.39
C SER A 181 1.50 -5.92 16.40
N GLY A 182 0.17 -6.10 16.33
CA GLY A 182 -0.61 -6.95 17.23
C GLY A 182 -0.71 -6.41 18.67
N ARG A 183 -0.31 -5.15 18.91
CA ARG A 183 -0.34 -4.57 20.26
C ARG A 183 -1.76 -4.29 20.72
N ILE A 184 -2.60 -3.74 19.84
CA ILE A 184 -4.03 -3.48 20.11
C ILE A 184 -4.80 -4.79 20.24
N GLU A 185 -4.46 -5.81 19.47
CA GLU A 185 -5.14 -7.11 19.50
C GLU A 185 -5.18 -7.70 20.91
N ARG A 186 -4.06 -7.63 21.64
CA ARG A 186 -3.99 -8.11 23.03
C ARG A 186 -4.82 -7.31 24.02
N LEU A 187 -5.18 -6.08 23.69
CA LEU A 187 -5.96 -5.17 24.56
C LEU A 187 -7.44 -5.22 24.24
N MET A 188 -7.81 -5.35 22.98
CA MET A 188 -9.16 -5.12 22.48
C MET A 188 -9.74 -6.31 21.71
N GLY A 189 -8.91 -7.29 21.27
CA GLY A 189 -9.38 -8.50 20.57
C GLY A 189 -10.06 -8.20 19.23
N LEU A 190 -9.64 -7.19 18.50
CA LEU A 190 -10.33 -6.70 17.29
C LEU A 190 -10.50 -7.78 16.22
N SER A 191 -9.55 -8.71 16.08
CA SER A 191 -9.62 -9.80 15.10
C SER A 191 -10.72 -10.84 15.41
N GLN A 192 -11.27 -10.82 16.62
CA GLN A 192 -12.35 -11.70 17.07
C GLN A 192 -13.74 -11.09 16.82
N LEU A 193 -13.80 -9.81 16.47
CA LEU A 193 -15.04 -9.06 16.30
C LEU A 193 -15.50 -9.07 14.84
N PRO A 194 -16.80 -8.99 14.57
CA PRO A 194 -17.33 -8.64 13.26
C PRO A 194 -16.78 -7.30 12.77
N GLN A 195 -16.75 -7.11 11.45
CA GLN A 195 -16.18 -5.89 10.84
C GLN A 195 -16.91 -4.62 11.30
N ASP A 196 -18.22 -4.66 11.42
CA ASP A 196 -19.04 -3.51 11.84
C ASP A 196 -18.76 -3.11 13.30
N GLU A 197 -18.52 -4.07 14.19
CA GLU A 197 -18.12 -3.79 15.58
C GLU A 197 -16.69 -3.23 15.63
N THR A 198 -15.79 -3.78 14.83
CA THR A 198 -14.41 -3.26 14.69
C THR A 198 -14.43 -1.82 14.16
N ASP A 199 -15.20 -1.54 13.10
CA ASP A 199 -15.36 -0.20 12.54
C ASP A 199 -15.91 0.78 13.58
N ALA A 200 -16.92 0.38 14.37
CA ALA A 200 -17.49 1.23 15.42
C ALA A 200 -16.43 1.63 16.48
N ILE A 201 -15.60 0.69 16.90
CA ILE A 201 -14.49 0.96 17.83
C ILE A 201 -13.45 1.92 17.22
N LEU A 202 -13.06 1.68 15.97
CA LEU A 202 -12.10 2.53 15.28
C LEU A 202 -12.64 3.95 15.07
N ILE A 203 -13.91 4.09 14.71
CA ILE A 203 -14.61 5.38 14.59
C ILE A 203 -14.59 6.13 15.93
N ASP A 204 -14.94 5.47 17.04
CA ASP A 204 -14.91 6.09 18.37
C ASP A 204 -13.50 6.57 18.74
N ILE A 205 -12.46 5.81 18.41
CA ILE A 205 -11.07 6.23 18.63
C ILE A 205 -10.74 7.45 17.77
N LEU A 206 -11.09 7.44 16.47
CA LEU A 206 -10.78 8.52 15.54
C LEU A 206 -11.53 9.81 15.85
N LEU A 207 -12.72 9.74 16.47
CA LEU A 207 -13.52 10.90 16.86
C LEU A 207 -13.05 11.57 18.15
N ARG A 208 -12.32 10.89 19.03
CA ARG A 208 -11.96 11.42 20.38
C ARG A 208 -11.22 12.75 20.38
N PRO A 209 -10.26 13.03 19.48
CA PRO A 209 -9.60 14.34 19.43
C PRO A 209 -10.47 15.46 18.88
N ILE A 210 -11.46 15.13 18.03
CA ILE A 210 -12.35 16.09 17.38
C ILE A 210 -13.43 16.59 18.36
N SER A 211 -13.72 15.79 19.40
CA SER A 211 -14.80 16.05 20.38
C SER A 211 -14.36 16.94 21.56
N ARG A 212 -13.16 17.53 21.52
CA ARG A 212 -12.63 18.43 22.55
C ARG A 212 -12.44 19.84 22.01
#